data_a98af85550ba4f5e5ee99af3d135863a
#
_entry.id   a98af85550ba4f5e5ee99af3d135863a
#
_cell.length_a   1.000
_cell.length_b   1.000
_cell.length_c   1.000
_cell.angle_alpha   90.00
_cell.angle_beta   90.00
_cell.angle_gamma   90.00
#
_symmetry.space_group_name_H-M   'P 1'
#
loop_
_entity.id
_entity.type
_entity.pdbx_description
1 polymer ?
#
loop_
_entity_poly.entity_id
_entity_poly.type
_entity_poly.pdbx_seq_one_letter_code
_entity_poly.pdbx_strand_id
1 'polypeptide(L)'
;MSKRIAIILSVLLCCSISVLSAQESRSLPFLEINADTRTAGMGDAVMGDTESMFLYTNPTAFLQQQANFYASYTFGLYPKVNDDAMKYHAFSGGYKIMDNYALLVGFRFFDGLNIPQVGEDMIPMQDIKPMDWSIDLSYAIRISSHLSAYAGGALIQSYNGYTGYTGSATAGIYYRNILIVSGNTGSYSVGFSLNDFGGKIKYGKNGSKNSLPSSLGLGGSVTLPFSKAHKVNAVLATRYFMLPSDAKAFTGGVGVEYEWLERVSVRTGYHWGNDNGYLTLGLGYRLKGISLDAACSCTRDKDLRLFRVGLSAAL
;
A
#
# COMPACT_ATOMS: atom_id res chain seq x y z
N MET A 1 34.40 -1.74 -0.34
CA MET A 1 33.06 -1.20 -0.02
C MET A 1 33.23 0.30 0.21
N SER A 2 32.71 1.14 -0.66
CA SER A 2 33.01 2.59 -0.71
C SER A 2 32.47 3.32 0.52
N LYS A 3 33.26 4.25 1.09
CA LYS A 3 32.90 5.16 2.21
C LYS A 3 31.52 5.85 2.00
N ARG A 4 31.11 6.02 0.74
CA ARG A 4 29.81 6.60 0.36
C ARG A 4 28.61 5.74 0.76
N ILE A 5 28.74 4.40 0.72
CA ILE A 5 27.67 3.47 1.14
C ILE A 5 27.50 3.50 2.67
N ALA A 6 28.61 3.60 3.42
CA ALA A 6 28.57 3.70 4.87
C ALA A 6 27.90 5.02 5.36
N ILE A 7 28.12 6.13 4.64
CA ILE A 7 27.50 7.42 4.97
C ILE A 7 25.98 7.38 4.69
N ILE A 8 25.56 6.77 3.60
CA ILE A 8 24.13 6.60 3.28
C ILE A 8 23.44 5.71 4.32
N LEU A 9 24.09 4.63 4.75
CA LEU A 9 23.58 3.75 5.82
C LEU A 9 23.51 4.46 7.18
N SER A 10 24.47 5.32 7.50
CA SER A 10 24.48 6.07 8.77
C SER A 10 23.40 7.16 8.82
N VAL A 11 23.14 7.83 7.70
CA VAL A 11 22.06 8.84 7.61
C VAL A 11 20.68 8.17 7.72
N LEU A 12 20.51 6.96 7.17
CA LEU A 12 19.29 6.18 7.32
C LEU A 12 19.07 5.67 8.77
N LEU A 13 20.13 5.43 9.53
CA LEU A 13 20.05 4.95 10.92
C LEU A 13 19.74 6.07 11.93
N CYS A 14 20.04 7.33 11.61
CA CYS A 14 19.83 8.48 12.52
C CYS A 14 18.39 9.03 12.53
N CYS A 15 17.48 8.55 11.68
CA CYS A 15 16.09 9.04 11.61
C CYS A 15 15.11 8.35 12.58
N SER A 16 15.56 7.50 13.51
CA SER A 16 14.69 6.88 14.50
C SER A 16 14.50 7.80 15.72
N ILE A 17 13.84 8.93 15.55
CA ILE A 17 13.34 9.75 16.64
C ILE A 17 11.93 9.26 16.97
N SER A 18 11.81 8.51 18.06
CA SER A 18 10.52 8.12 18.63
C SER A 18 9.83 9.36 19.20
N VAL A 19 8.88 9.93 18.49
CA VAL A 19 7.96 10.90 19.07
C VAL A 19 6.83 10.10 19.71
N LEU A 20 6.82 10.02 21.05
CA LEU A 20 5.63 9.57 21.77
C LEU A 20 4.54 10.62 21.56
N SER A 21 3.53 10.29 20.77
CA SER A 21 2.31 11.06 20.64
C SER A 21 1.13 10.16 20.97
N ALA A 22 0.25 10.63 21.83
CA ALA A 22 -1.04 9.97 22.02
C ALA A 22 -1.74 9.93 20.65
N GLN A 23 -2.06 8.74 20.19
CA GLN A 23 -2.56 8.52 18.84
C GLN A 23 -4.06 8.84 18.81
N GLU A 24 -4.41 10.05 18.40
CA GLU A 24 -5.77 10.30 17.94
C GLU A 24 -5.99 9.53 16.63
N SER A 25 -7.12 8.85 16.52
CA SER A 25 -7.43 7.99 15.37
C SER A 25 -7.64 8.84 14.11
N ARG A 26 -6.94 8.49 13.04
CA ARG A 26 -7.19 9.04 11.71
C ARG A 26 -8.51 8.49 11.16
N SER A 27 -9.28 9.34 10.50
CA SER A 27 -10.50 8.93 9.84
C SER A 27 -10.20 8.06 8.60
N LEU A 28 -11.11 7.15 8.27
CA LEU A 28 -11.01 6.27 7.11
C LEU A 28 -9.74 5.40 7.08
N PRO A 29 -9.50 4.58 8.12
CA PRO A 29 -8.29 3.76 8.21
C PRO A 29 -8.15 2.76 7.05
N PHE A 30 -9.22 2.44 6.32
CA PHE A 30 -9.16 1.57 5.15
C PHE A 30 -8.26 2.13 4.02
N LEU A 31 -8.06 3.46 3.94
CA LEU A 31 -7.14 4.10 3.01
C LEU A 31 -5.67 3.81 3.33
N GLU A 32 -5.37 3.47 4.59
CA GLU A 32 -4.02 3.13 5.04
C GLU A 32 -3.68 1.65 4.83
N ILE A 33 -4.69 0.81 4.57
CA ILE A 33 -4.46 -0.62 4.29
C ILE A 33 -3.72 -0.76 2.96
N ASN A 34 -2.58 -1.45 3.00
CA ASN A 34 -1.83 -1.77 1.80
C ASN A 34 -2.63 -2.74 0.93
N ALA A 35 -3.03 -2.31 -0.26
CA ALA A 35 -3.78 -3.11 -1.20
C ALA A 35 -2.93 -4.18 -1.91
N ASP A 36 -1.60 -4.05 -1.93
CA ASP A 36 -0.72 -4.97 -2.63
C ASP A 36 -0.22 -6.09 -1.72
N THR A 37 -0.61 -7.33 -2.02
CA THR A 37 -0.24 -8.51 -1.24
C THR A 37 1.27 -8.78 -1.28
N ARG A 38 1.97 -8.47 -2.39
CA ARG A 38 3.41 -8.64 -2.50
C ARG A 38 4.16 -7.75 -1.52
N THR A 39 3.94 -6.44 -1.57
CA THR A 39 4.60 -5.48 -0.67
C THR A 39 4.11 -5.61 0.77
N ALA A 40 2.90 -6.13 0.99
CA ALA A 40 2.42 -6.50 2.32
C ALA A 40 3.30 -7.57 3.00
N GLY A 41 3.81 -8.52 2.25
CA GLY A 41 4.82 -9.48 2.72
C GLY A 41 6.22 -8.88 2.94
N MET A 42 6.43 -7.62 2.55
CA MET A 42 7.70 -6.90 2.59
C MET A 42 7.65 -5.67 3.51
N GLY A 43 7.04 -5.80 4.69
CA GLY A 43 6.94 -4.72 5.68
C GLY A 43 5.93 -3.62 5.32
N ASP A 44 4.96 -3.89 4.45
CA ASP A 44 4.03 -2.89 3.90
C ASP A 44 4.74 -1.70 3.23
N ALA A 45 5.92 -1.94 2.62
CA ALA A 45 6.74 -0.92 1.97
C ALA A 45 6.23 -0.64 0.54
N VAL A 46 5.32 0.31 0.39
CA VAL A 46 4.53 0.57 -0.85
C VAL A 46 5.16 1.52 -1.86
N MET A 47 6.44 1.86 -1.77
CA MET A 47 7.07 2.84 -2.66
C MET A 47 8.12 2.23 -3.60
N GLY A 48 8.10 0.91 -3.79
CA GLY A 48 9.02 0.20 -4.67
C GLY A 48 8.47 -0.08 -6.07
N ASP A 49 9.27 -0.74 -6.87
CA ASP A 49 8.80 -1.37 -8.10
C ASP A 49 7.93 -2.57 -7.72
N THR A 50 6.65 -2.50 -8.07
CA THR A 50 5.69 -3.60 -7.86
C THR A 50 5.34 -4.26 -9.18
N GLU A 51 4.84 -5.46 -9.11
CA GLU A 51 4.37 -6.21 -10.27
C GLU A 51 2.89 -6.57 -10.17
N SER A 52 2.16 -6.00 -9.21
CA SER A 52 0.74 -6.28 -9.01
C SER A 52 -0.09 -5.01 -8.87
N MET A 53 -0.49 -4.60 -7.72
CA MET A 53 -1.41 -3.48 -7.47
C MET A 53 -0.81 -2.09 -7.80
N PHE A 54 -0.42 -1.86 -9.06
CA PHE A 54 0.27 -0.64 -9.51
C PHE A 54 -0.43 0.64 -9.09
N LEU A 55 -1.76 0.72 -9.20
CA LEU A 55 -2.53 1.91 -8.85
C LEU A 55 -2.29 2.36 -7.39
N TYR A 56 -2.18 1.42 -6.46
CA TYR A 56 -2.09 1.68 -5.02
C TYR A 56 -0.66 1.72 -4.48
N THR A 57 0.31 1.36 -5.30
CA THR A 57 1.73 1.33 -4.92
C THR A 57 2.55 2.32 -5.71
N ASN A 58 2.78 2.03 -6.98
CA ASN A 58 3.53 2.88 -7.91
C ASN A 58 2.93 2.78 -9.32
N PRO A 59 2.00 3.67 -9.70
CA PRO A 59 1.39 3.65 -11.02
C PRO A 59 2.39 3.71 -12.18
N THR A 60 3.56 4.34 -11.97
CA THR A 60 4.58 4.46 -13.01
C THR A 60 5.32 3.15 -13.28
N ALA A 61 5.32 2.20 -12.33
CA ALA A 61 5.95 0.90 -12.52
C ALA A 61 5.25 0.08 -13.62
N PHE A 62 3.96 0.31 -13.85
CA PHE A 62 3.25 -0.32 -14.97
C PHE A 62 3.80 0.08 -16.34
N LEU A 63 4.33 1.31 -16.50
CA LEU A 63 4.96 1.74 -17.74
C LEU A 63 6.25 0.95 -18.08
N GLN A 64 6.82 0.24 -17.10
CA GLN A 64 8.02 -0.58 -17.29
C GLN A 64 7.69 -2.04 -17.67
N GLN A 65 6.44 -2.46 -17.52
CA GLN A 65 6.03 -3.83 -17.88
C GLN A 65 5.99 -4.00 -19.40
N GLN A 66 6.16 -5.22 -19.87
CA GLN A 66 5.95 -5.55 -21.30
C GLN A 66 4.46 -5.61 -21.66
N ALA A 67 3.65 -6.01 -20.71
CA ALA A 67 2.19 -6.12 -20.85
C ALA A 67 1.55 -4.75 -21.10
N ASN A 68 0.53 -4.71 -21.97
CA ASN A 68 -0.27 -3.52 -22.22
C ASN A 68 -1.51 -3.43 -21.34
N PHE A 69 -1.91 -4.54 -20.75
CA PHE A 69 -3.04 -4.63 -19.83
C PHE A 69 -2.63 -5.38 -18.56
N TYR A 70 -3.14 -4.94 -17.42
CA TYR A 70 -3.09 -5.72 -16.19
C TYR A 70 -4.41 -5.67 -15.44
N ALA A 71 -4.67 -6.72 -14.65
CA ALA A 71 -5.73 -6.76 -13.67
C ALA A 71 -5.20 -7.46 -12.41
N SER A 72 -5.57 -6.94 -11.25
CA SER A 72 -5.16 -7.49 -9.96
C SER A 72 -6.30 -7.40 -8.96
N TYR A 73 -6.39 -8.40 -8.09
CA TYR A 73 -7.35 -8.46 -7.01
C TYR A 73 -6.66 -8.90 -5.73
N THR A 74 -6.98 -8.25 -4.62
CA THR A 74 -6.55 -8.64 -3.28
C THR A 74 -7.74 -8.83 -2.37
N PHE A 75 -7.75 -9.94 -1.66
CA PHE A 75 -8.63 -10.22 -0.54
C PHE A 75 -7.83 -10.20 0.75
N GLY A 76 -8.29 -9.42 1.73
CA GLY A 76 -7.73 -9.34 3.08
C GLY A 76 -8.76 -9.78 4.12
N LEU A 77 -8.31 -10.57 5.09
CA LEU A 77 -9.14 -11.10 6.17
C LEU A 77 -8.46 -10.87 7.51
N TYR A 78 -9.14 -10.19 8.42
CA TYR A 78 -8.78 -10.11 9.83
C TYR A 78 -9.32 -11.31 10.60
N PRO A 79 -8.73 -11.66 11.76
CA PRO A 79 -9.27 -12.67 12.65
C PRO A 79 -10.70 -12.34 13.07
N LYS A 80 -11.43 -13.36 13.44
CA LYS A 80 -12.79 -13.20 13.97
C LYS A 80 -12.78 -12.58 15.37
N VAL A 81 -13.67 -11.62 15.56
CA VAL A 81 -14.00 -11.04 16.86
C VAL A 81 -15.51 -11.23 17.06
N ASN A 82 -15.93 -11.95 18.11
CA ASN A 82 -17.35 -12.27 18.37
C ASN A 82 -18.06 -12.88 17.15
N ASP A 83 -17.44 -13.90 16.53
CA ASP A 83 -17.93 -14.61 15.34
C ASP A 83 -18.04 -13.79 14.04
N ASP A 84 -17.69 -12.52 14.04
CA ASP A 84 -17.58 -11.68 12.83
C ASP A 84 -16.12 -11.35 12.50
N ALA A 85 -15.83 -10.98 11.24
CA ALA A 85 -14.49 -10.66 10.77
C ALA A 85 -14.52 -9.50 9.81
N MET A 86 -13.60 -8.55 9.99
CA MET A 86 -13.37 -7.49 9.02
C MET A 86 -12.78 -8.08 7.74
N LYS A 87 -13.23 -7.56 6.60
CA LYS A 87 -12.79 -7.99 5.27
C LYS A 87 -12.37 -6.78 4.44
N TYR A 88 -11.35 -6.98 3.66
CA TYR A 88 -10.83 -5.98 2.73
C TYR A 88 -10.77 -6.57 1.32
N HIS A 89 -11.25 -5.82 0.35
CA HIS A 89 -11.20 -6.16 -1.05
C HIS A 89 -10.58 -4.98 -1.81
N ALA A 90 -9.61 -5.27 -2.68
CA ALA A 90 -9.07 -4.28 -3.59
C ALA A 90 -8.97 -4.87 -4.99
N PHE A 91 -9.39 -4.10 -5.97
CA PHE A 91 -9.23 -4.38 -7.38
C PHE A 91 -8.42 -3.25 -8.01
N SER A 92 -7.52 -3.58 -8.92
CA SER A 92 -6.78 -2.61 -9.72
C SER A 92 -6.60 -3.16 -11.12
N GLY A 93 -6.83 -2.31 -12.10
CA GLY A 93 -6.59 -2.62 -13.50
C GLY A 93 -5.95 -1.43 -14.21
N GLY A 94 -5.27 -1.68 -15.31
CA GLY A 94 -4.66 -0.62 -16.09
C GLY A 94 -4.43 -1.00 -17.53
N TYR A 95 -4.39 0.03 -18.37
CA TYR A 95 -4.13 -0.07 -19.79
C TYR A 95 -3.10 0.97 -20.22
N LYS A 96 -2.08 0.53 -20.98
CA LYS A 96 -1.14 1.45 -21.65
C LYS A 96 -1.78 1.96 -22.92
N ILE A 97 -2.00 3.26 -22.97
CA ILE A 97 -2.50 3.94 -24.17
C ILE A 97 -1.39 3.98 -25.22
N MET A 98 -0.15 4.19 -24.77
CA MET A 98 1.12 4.16 -25.53
C MET A 98 2.22 3.76 -24.55
N ASP A 99 3.43 3.50 -25.02
CA ASP A 99 4.58 3.11 -24.19
C ASP A 99 4.90 4.11 -23.05
N ASN A 100 4.49 5.37 -23.22
CA ASN A 100 4.76 6.45 -22.28
C ASN A 100 3.57 6.84 -21.41
N TYR A 101 2.37 6.28 -21.64
CA TYR A 101 1.15 6.71 -20.97
C TYR A 101 0.31 5.51 -20.54
N ALA A 102 -0.17 5.54 -19.31
CA ALA A 102 -1.05 4.51 -18.79
C ALA A 102 -2.21 5.11 -18.00
N LEU A 103 -3.39 4.53 -18.16
CA LEU A 103 -4.57 4.80 -17.37
C LEU A 103 -4.80 3.61 -16.43
N LEU A 104 -5.01 3.90 -15.14
CA LEU A 104 -5.23 2.89 -14.12
C LEU A 104 -6.53 3.20 -13.39
N VAL A 105 -7.31 2.16 -13.12
CA VAL A 105 -8.57 2.25 -12.37
C VAL A 105 -8.55 1.26 -11.23
N GLY A 106 -9.30 1.53 -10.17
CA GLY A 106 -9.39 0.63 -9.03
C GLY A 106 -10.63 0.82 -8.21
N PHE A 107 -10.85 -0.14 -7.34
CA PHE A 107 -11.94 -0.16 -6.38
C PHE A 107 -11.44 -0.80 -5.10
N ARG A 108 -11.71 -0.17 -3.96
CA ARG A 108 -11.45 -0.72 -2.62
C ARG A 108 -12.76 -0.80 -1.86
N PHE A 109 -12.91 -1.86 -1.09
CA PHE A 109 -14.07 -2.09 -0.23
C PHE A 109 -13.60 -2.67 1.10
N PHE A 110 -14.08 -2.10 2.18
CA PHE A 110 -13.82 -2.55 3.55
C PHE A 110 -15.13 -2.81 4.25
N ASP A 111 -15.28 -4.01 4.79
CA ASP A 111 -16.41 -4.48 5.56
C ASP A 111 -15.99 -4.59 7.03
N GLY A 112 -16.53 -3.71 7.88
CA GLY A 112 -16.20 -3.64 9.29
C GLY A 112 -16.93 -4.69 10.13
N LEU A 113 -16.66 -4.68 11.44
CA LEU A 113 -17.37 -5.54 12.40
C LEU A 113 -18.78 -5.02 12.64
N ASN A 114 -19.70 -5.96 12.92
CA ASN A 114 -21.04 -5.63 13.36
C ASN A 114 -20.99 -5.04 14.78
N ILE A 115 -21.57 -3.86 14.96
CA ILE A 115 -21.59 -3.11 16.24
C ILE A 115 -23.02 -3.17 16.79
N PRO A 116 -23.29 -4.00 17.83
CA PRO A 116 -24.57 -4.04 18.47
C PRO A 116 -24.97 -2.69 19.04
N GLN A 117 -26.20 -2.26 18.80
CA GLN A 117 -26.75 -1.03 19.33
C GLN A 117 -27.79 -1.32 20.40
N VAL A 118 -27.77 -0.54 21.48
CA VAL A 118 -28.74 -0.63 22.55
C VAL A 118 -29.33 0.77 22.80
N GLY A 119 -30.65 0.86 22.82
CA GLY A 119 -31.34 2.10 23.11
C GLY A 119 -31.23 2.52 24.60
N GLU A 120 -31.71 3.70 24.93
CA GLU A 120 -31.70 4.24 26.29
C GLU A 120 -32.52 3.32 27.26
N ASP A 121 -33.51 2.64 26.74
CA ASP A 121 -34.35 1.68 27.50
C ASP A 121 -33.72 0.28 27.60
N MET A 122 -32.44 0.12 27.29
CA MET A 122 -31.74 -1.19 27.22
C MET A 122 -32.34 -2.15 26.20
N ILE A 123 -33.16 -1.65 25.26
CA ILE A 123 -33.77 -2.46 24.20
C ILE A 123 -32.76 -2.57 23.05
N PRO A 124 -32.47 -3.78 22.52
CA PRO A 124 -31.64 -3.95 21.34
C PRO A 124 -32.21 -3.17 20.15
N MET A 125 -31.38 -2.36 19.52
CA MET A 125 -31.67 -1.66 18.29
C MET A 125 -31.03 -2.38 17.10
N GLN A 126 -31.26 -1.86 15.90
CA GLN A 126 -30.60 -2.40 14.71
C GLN A 126 -29.09 -2.18 14.79
N ASP A 127 -28.33 -3.25 14.62
CA ASP A 127 -26.88 -3.23 14.60
C ASP A 127 -26.36 -2.34 13.47
N ILE A 128 -25.22 -1.67 13.71
CA ILE A 128 -24.52 -0.91 12.70
C ILE A 128 -23.35 -1.73 12.19
N LYS A 129 -23.25 -1.92 10.87
CA LYS A 129 -22.09 -2.51 10.22
C LYS A 129 -21.37 -1.43 9.42
N PRO A 130 -20.22 -0.90 9.91
CA PRO A 130 -19.42 0.08 9.18
C PRO A 130 -18.94 -0.49 7.85
N MET A 131 -18.96 0.36 6.82
CA MET A 131 -18.60 -0.04 5.47
C MET A 131 -17.99 1.15 4.73
N ASP A 132 -16.83 0.94 4.15
CA ASP A 132 -16.10 1.95 3.39
C ASP A 132 -15.80 1.45 1.99
N TRP A 133 -15.90 2.33 0.99
CA TRP A 133 -15.42 2.00 -0.34
C TRP A 133 -14.86 3.23 -1.07
N SER A 134 -14.00 2.97 -2.05
CA SER A 134 -13.49 4.00 -2.96
C SER A 134 -13.46 3.52 -4.40
N ILE A 135 -13.68 4.45 -5.33
CA ILE A 135 -13.36 4.29 -6.75
C ILE A 135 -12.17 5.20 -7.02
N ASP A 136 -11.12 4.61 -7.58
CA ASP A 136 -9.82 5.24 -7.73
C ASP A 136 -9.44 5.29 -9.23
N LEU A 137 -8.85 6.42 -9.65
CA LEU A 137 -8.38 6.64 -11.02
C LEU A 137 -6.99 7.27 -10.97
N SER A 138 -6.07 6.81 -11.81
CA SER A 138 -4.75 7.42 -11.94
C SER A 138 -4.27 7.41 -13.39
N TYR A 139 -3.51 8.45 -13.74
CA TYR A 139 -2.82 8.57 -15.00
C TYR A 139 -1.31 8.65 -14.75
N ALA A 140 -0.56 7.77 -15.42
CA ALA A 140 0.90 7.71 -15.31
C ALA A 140 1.55 8.10 -16.64
N ILE A 141 2.66 8.84 -16.55
CA ILE A 141 3.42 9.34 -17.68
C ILE A 141 4.92 9.08 -17.49
N ARG A 142 5.59 8.65 -18.56
CA ARG A 142 7.04 8.60 -18.65
C ARG A 142 7.55 9.94 -19.21
N ILE A 143 8.26 10.70 -18.38
CA ILE A 143 8.81 12.02 -18.73
C ILE A 143 10.13 11.85 -19.47
N SER A 144 10.97 10.91 -19.02
CA SER A 144 12.25 10.57 -19.65
C SER A 144 12.56 9.08 -19.48
N SER A 145 13.70 8.61 -19.98
CA SER A 145 14.15 7.22 -19.80
C SER A 145 14.27 6.79 -18.32
N HIS A 146 14.44 7.74 -17.41
CA HIS A 146 14.65 7.46 -15.98
C HIS A 146 13.58 8.07 -15.08
N LEU A 147 12.79 9.02 -15.57
CA LEU A 147 11.87 9.80 -14.77
C LEU A 147 10.43 9.57 -15.25
N SER A 148 9.57 9.23 -14.31
CA SER A 148 8.13 9.06 -14.54
C SER A 148 7.34 9.73 -13.43
N ALA A 149 6.11 10.14 -13.73
CA ALA A 149 5.22 10.77 -12.77
C ALA A 149 3.80 10.21 -12.92
N TYR A 150 2.99 10.41 -11.89
CA TYR A 150 1.56 10.10 -11.96
C TYR A 150 0.75 11.12 -11.17
N ALA A 151 -0.51 11.22 -11.54
CA ALA A 151 -1.53 11.92 -10.76
C ALA A 151 -2.83 11.13 -10.81
N GLY A 152 -3.57 11.16 -9.73
CA GLY A 152 -4.82 10.43 -9.62
C GLY A 152 -5.72 11.01 -8.54
N GLY A 153 -6.88 10.40 -8.37
CA GLY A 153 -7.84 10.76 -7.34
C GLY A 153 -8.78 9.63 -7.02
N ALA A 154 -9.50 9.76 -5.94
CA ALA A 154 -10.49 8.82 -5.47
C ALA A 154 -11.80 9.51 -5.09
N LEU A 155 -12.92 8.84 -5.37
CA LEU A 155 -14.22 9.12 -4.77
C LEU A 155 -14.45 8.09 -3.66
N ILE A 156 -14.77 8.59 -2.47
CA ILE A 156 -14.81 7.79 -1.24
C ILE A 156 -16.19 7.93 -0.61
N GLN A 157 -16.79 6.80 -0.24
CA GLN A 157 -17.96 6.74 0.62
C GLN A 157 -17.61 5.95 1.88
N SER A 158 -18.11 6.42 3.01
CA SER A 158 -18.02 5.72 4.29
C SER A 158 -19.37 5.72 4.98
N TYR A 159 -19.70 4.62 5.64
CA TYR A 159 -20.91 4.44 6.43
C TYR A 159 -20.52 3.92 7.83
N ASN A 160 -20.94 4.63 8.85
CA ASN A 160 -20.79 4.27 10.27
C ASN A 160 -22.07 4.53 11.07
N GLY A 161 -23.23 4.24 10.47
CA GLY A 161 -24.55 4.65 10.96
C GLY A 161 -25.09 5.87 10.18
N TYR A 162 -24.20 6.71 9.65
CA TYR A 162 -24.51 7.78 8.71
C TYR A 162 -23.57 7.71 7.51
N THR A 163 -24.10 8.02 6.33
CA THR A 163 -23.28 8.06 5.12
C THR A 163 -22.54 9.39 5.00
N GLY A 164 -21.25 9.31 4.71
CA GLY A 164 -20.38 10.42 4.35
C GLY A 164 -19.73 10.21 2.99
N TYR A 165 -19.49 11.29 2.26
CA TYR A 165 -18.79 11.29 0.97
C TYR A 165 -17.64 12.28 0.99
N THR A 166 -16.57 11.94 0.31
CA THR A 166 -15.43 12.83 0.11
C THR A 166 -14.66 12.42 -1.14
N GLY A 167 -13.67 13.22 -1.51
CA GLY A 167 -12.73 12.88 -2.59
C GLY A 167 -11.30 13.19 -2.17
N SER A 168 -10.36 12.48 -2.75
CA SER A 168 -8.93 12.68 -2.55
C SER A 168 -8.18 12.80 -3.87
N ALA A 169 -6.99 13.42 -3.81
CA ALA A 169 -6.01 13.48 -4.89
C ALA A 169 -4.70 12.86 -4.42
N THR A 170 -4.02 12.20 -5.35
CA THR A 170 -2.72 11.56 -5.13
C THR A 170 -1.81 11.90 -6.31
N ALA A 171 -0.52 12.16 -6.05
CA ALA A 171 0.45 12.40 -7.10
C ALA A 171 1.83 11.85 -6.67
N GLY A 172 2.68 11.53 -7.63
CA GLY A 172 4.03 11.10 -7.31
C GLY A 172 4.98 11.19 -8.50
N ILE A 173 6.25 11.14 -8.16
CA ILE A 173 7.36 11.16 -9.11
C ILE A 173 8.34 10.04 -8.75
N TYR A 174 8.82 9.33 -9.76
CA TYR A 174 9.73 8.21 -9.61
C TYR A 174 10.91 8.32 -10.54
N TYR A 175 12.08 8.12 -9.98
CA TYR A 175 13.32 7.92 -10.71
C TYR A 175 13.69 6.45 -10.68
N ARG A 176 14.00 5.87 -11.85
CA ARG A 176 14.47 4.50 -11.98
C ARG A 176 15.70 4.46 -12.89
N ASN A 177 16.68 3.64 -12.52
CA ASN A 177 17.84 3.41 -13.35
C ASN A 177 18.28 1.94 -13.27
N ILE A 178 19.07 1.54 -14.26
CA ILE A 178 19.63 0.20 -14.37
C ILE A 178 20.94 0.15 -13.60
N LEU A 179 21.22 -0.99 -12.98
CA LEU A 179 22.53 -1.31 -12.42
C LEU A 179 22.98 -2.68 -12.92
N ILE A 180 24.27 -2.88 -13.06
CA ILE A 180 24.85 -4.17 -13.48
C ILE A 180 25.47 -4.83 -12.26
N VAL A 181 25.02 -6.06 -11.95
CA VAL A 181 25.51 -6.88 -10.83
C VAL A 181 25.95 -8.22 -11.38
N SER A 182 27.25 -8.53 -11.24
CA SER A 182 27.84 -9.80 -11.73
C SER A 182 27.48 -10.13 -13.18
N GLY A 183 27.43 -9.11 -14.05
CA GLY A 183 27.07 -9.26 -15.47
C GLY A 183 25.57 -9.39 -15.76
N ASN A 184 24.72 -9.35 -14.75
CA ASN A 184 23.26 -9.35 -14.91
C ASN A 184 22.67 -7.94 -14.71
N THR A 185 21.57 -7.67 -15.41
CA THR A 185 20.90 -6.37 -15.36
C THR A 185 19.93 -6.31 -14.20
N GLY A 186 20.26 -5.52 -13.19
CA GLY A 186 19.37 -5.15 -12.09
C GLY A 186 18.82 -3.74 -12.27
N SER A 187 18.09 -3.25 -11.27
CA SER A 187 17.55 -1.89 -11.26
C SER A 187 17.48 -1.34 -9.84
N TYR A 188 17.41 -0.03 -9.74
CA TYR A 188 17.01 0.65 -8.52
C TYR A 188 16.02 1.75 -8.83
N SER A 189 15.14 2.03 -7.90
CA SER A 189 14.17 3.11 -7.98
C SER A 189 14.11 3.93 -6.70
N VAL A 190 13.77 5.19 -6.84
CA VAL A 190 13.48 6.11 -5.73
C VAL A 190 12.25 6.91 -6.11
N GLY A 191 11.32 7.07 -5.18
CA GLY A 191 10.07 7.77 -5.42
C GLY A 191 9.65 8.66 -4.27
N PHE A 192 8.90 9.70 -4.64
CA PHE A 192 8.22 10.59 -3.72
C PHE A 192 6.74 10.65 -4.11
N SER A 193 5.85 10.64 -3.11
CA SER A 193 4.41 10.72 -3.33
C SER A 193 3.70 11.62 -2.34
N LEU A 194 2.61 12.21 -2.80
CA LEU A 194 1.60 12.90 -2.04
C LEU A 194 0.35 12.02 -2.09
N ASN A 195 -0.17 11.58 -0.95
CA ASN A 195 -1.28 10.62 -0.92
C ASN A 195 -2.47 11.20 -0.15
N ASP A 196 -3.66 10.95 -0.69
CA ASP A 196 -4.95 11.22 -0.07
C ASP A 196 -5.15 12.67 0.37
N PHE A 197 -4.65 13.63 -0.40
CA PHE A 197 -4.96 15.06 -0.24
C PHE A 197 -6.36 15.33 -0.73
N GLY A 198 -7.26 15.78 0.17
CA GLY A 198 -8.65 15.96 -0.26
C GLY A 198 -9.53 16.70 0.71
N GLY A 199 -10.83 16.60 0.43
CA GLY A 199 -11.87 17.18 1.24
C GLY A 199 -11.97 16.51 2.63
N LYS A 200 -12.77 17.14 3.51
CA LYS A 200 -13.14 16.54 4.79
C LYS A 200 -14.39 15.67 4.60
N ILE A 201 -14.41 14.50 5.22
CA ILE A 201 -15.62 13.69 5.28
C ILE A 201 -16.53 14.21 6.40
N LYS A 202 -17.83 14.23 6.16
CA LYS A 202 -18.85 14.59 7.13
C LYS A 202 -19.95 13.54 7.16
N TYR A 203 -20.30 13.06 8.33
CA TYR A 203 -21.35 12.07 8.55
C TYR A 203 -22.64 12.75 9.00
N GLY A 204 -23.71 12.62 8.20
CA GLY A 204 -25.00 13.23 8.50
C GLY A 204 -24.98 14.77 8.46
N LYS A 205 -26.13 15.40 8.82
CA LYS A 205 -26.29 16.85 8.75
C LYS A 205 -25.48 17.60 9.81
N ASN A 206 -25.43 17.08 11.04
CA ASN A 206 -24.83 17.73 12.21
C ASN A 206 -23.49 17.13 12.64
N GLY A 207 -22.93 16.15 11.88
CA GLY A 207 -21.67 15.51 12.22
C GLY A 207 -20.46 16.44 12.06
N SER A 208 -19.40 16.14 12.80
CA SER A 208 -18.11 16.81 12.66
C SER A 208 -17.48 16.50 11.29
N LYS A 209 -16.63 17.42 10.83
CA LYS A 209 -15.83 17.23 9.61
C LYS A 209 -14.48 16.66 9.97
N ASN A 210 -14.17 15.46 9.46
CA ASN A 210 -12.91 14.77 9.70
C ASN A 210 -12.02 14.86 8.46
N SER A 211 -10.74 15.18 8.65
CA SER A 211 -9.75 15.24 7.57
C SER A 211 -9.34 13.83 7.12
N LEU A 212 -9.02 13.67 5.84
CA LEU A 212 -8.43 12.43 5.31
C LEU A 212 -7.00 12.21 5.85
N PRO A 213 -6.49 10.98 5.85
CA PRO A 213 -5.13 10.64 6.28
C PRO A 213 -4.09 11.08 5.23
N SER A 214 -4.03 12.39 4.96
CA SER A 214 -3.13 12.94 3.95
C SER A 214 -1.67 12.78 4.35
N SER A 215 -0.85 12.25 3.45
CA SER A 215 0.52 11.88 3.77
C SER A 215 1.52 12.17 2.65
N LEU A 216 2.79 12.32 3.05
CA LEU A 216 3.96 12.31 2.18
C LEU A 216 4.63 10.94 2.25
N GLY A 217 4.95 10.37 1.10
CA GLY A 217 5.68 9.12 1.00
C GLY A 217 7.06 9.33 0.35
N LEU A 218 8.06 8.65 0.88
CA LEU A 218 9.41 8.57 0.31
C LEU A 218 9.88 7.12 0.40
N GLY A 219 10.41 6.58 -0.67
CA GLY A 219 10.93 5.23 -0.65
C GLY A 219 11.66 4.85 -1.92
N GLY A 220 12.11 3.62 -1.96
CA GLY A 220 12.78 3.06 -3.10
C GLY A 220 12.99 1.57 -3.00
N SER A 221 13.41 0.99 -4.10
CA SER A 221 13.71 -0.44 -4.19
C SER A 221 14.99 -0.68 -4.98
N VAL A 222 15.57 -1.84 -4.77
CA VAL A 222 16.70 -2.34 -5.55
C VAL A 222 16.44 -3.80 -5.91
N THR A 223 16.67 -4.13 -7.19
CA THR A 223 16.60 -5.48 -7.74
C THR A 223 18.00 -5.94 -8.11
N LEU A 224 18.44 -7.03 -7.49
CA LEU A 224 19.78 -7.59 -7.62
C LEU A 224 19.70 -9.03 -8.18
N PRO A 225 19.85 -9.23 -9.49
CA PRO A 225 19.92 -10.55 -10.07
C PRO A 225 21.35 -11.11 -9.89
N PHE A 226 21.49 -12.18 -9.14
CA PHE A 226 22.76 -12.91 -8.96
C PHE A 226 23.01 -13.92 -10.06
N SER A 227 21.95 -14.46 -10.65
CA SER A 227 21.98 -15.34 -11.81
C SER A 227 20.62 -15.29 -12.54
N LYS A 228 20.49 -16.04 -13.64
CA LYS A 228 19.19 -16.19 -14.33
C LYS A 228 18.13 -16.87 -13.45
N ALA A 229 18.53 -17.61 -12.41
CA ALA A 229 17.62 -18.33 -11.53
C ALA A 229 17.38 -17.62 -10.20
N HIS A 230 18.24 -16.70 -9.79
CA HIS A 230 18.25 -16.15 -8.43
C HIS A 230 18.25 -14.62 -8.46
N LYS A 231 17.21 -14.01 -7.92
CA LYS A 231 17.05 -12.56 -7.83
C LYS A 231 16.64 -12.17 -6.40
N VAL A 232 17.21 -11.11 -5.90
CA VAL A 232 16.84 -10.51 -4.62
C VAL A 232 16.30 -9.09 -4.88
N ASN A 233 15.14 -8.80 -4.32
CA ASN A 233 14.56 -7.47 -4.29
C ASN A 233 14.57 -6.97 -2.84
N ALA A 234 14.96 -5.72 -2.64
CA ALA A 234 14.85 -5.05 -1.35
C ALA A 234 14.10 -3.74 -1.55
N VAL A 235 13.25 -3.39 -0.57
CA VAL A 235 12.43 -2.18 -0.57
C VAL A 235 12.52 -1.51 0.78
N LEU A 236 12.52 -0.18 0.77
CA LEU A 236 12.41 0.68 1.94
C LEU A 236 11.42 1.79 1.60
N ALA A 237 10.44 2.01 2.45
CA ALA A 237 9.50 3.10 2.27
C ALA A 237 9.15 3.73 3.62
N THR A 238 8.93 5.04 3.60
CA THR A 238 8.49 5.81 4.76
C THR A 238 7.30 6.66 4.36
N ARG A 239 6.40 6.91 5.31
CA ARG A 239 5.23 7.77 5.12
C ARG A 239 5.07 8.68 6.34
N TYR A 240 4.91 9.96 6.07
CA TYR A 240 4.60 10.96 7.09
C TYR A 240 3.17 11.44 6.91
N PHE A 241 2.30 11.12 7.86
CA PHE A 241 0.93 11.61 7.91
C PHE A 241 0.90 13.02 8.46
N MET A 242 0.39 13.96 7.68
CA MET A 242 0.31 15.39 8.01
C MET A 242 -1.06 15.79 8.52
N LEU A 243 -2.09 15.09 8.07
CA LEU A 243 -3.48 15.34 8.44
C LEU A 243 -4.15 14.05 8.95
N PRO A 244 -5.05 14.17 9.92
CA PRO A 244 -5.36 15.38 10.70
C PRO A 244 -4.15 15.84 11.53
N SER A 245 -4.09 17.14 11.88
CA SER A 245 -2.91 17.77 12.55
C SER A 245 -2.64 17.25 13.95
N ASP A 246 -3.62 16.68 14.59
CA ASP A 246 -3.62 16.04 15.92
C ASP A 246 -3.21 14.55 15.88
N ALA A 247 -3.31 13.91 14.72
CA ALA A 247 -2.94 12.51 14.51
C ALA A 247 -1.74 12.33 13.54
N LYS A 248 -0.75 13.22 13.62
CA LYS A 248 0.49 13.11 12.84
C LYS A 248 1.25 11.85 13.24
N ALA A 249 1.75 11.14 12.24
CA ALA A 249 2.52 9.93 12.47
C ALA A 249 3.60 9.74 11.39
N PHE A 250 4.69 9.10 11.78
CA PHE A 250 5.73 8.66 10.88
C PHE A 250 5.77 7.13 10.89
N THR A 251 5.48 6.54 9.75
CA THR A 251 5.48 5.09 9.58
C THR A 251 6.44 4.69 8.47
N GLY A 252 6.82 3.44 8.43
CA GLY A 252 7.63 2.94 7.34
C GLY A 252 7.74 1.43 7.36
N GLY A 253 8.34 0.92 6.31
CA GLY A 253 8.58 -0.50 6.15
C GLY A 253 9.86 -0.79 5.39
N VAL A 254 10.47 -1.89 5.73
CA VAL A 254 11.61 -2.47 5.03
C VAL A 254 11.30 -3.93 4.73
N GLY A 255 11.64 -4.37 3.53
CA GLY A 255 11.42 -5.76 3.15
C GLY A 255 12.42 -6.29 2.15
N VAL A 256 12.51 -7.60 2.12
CA VAL A 256 13.34 -8.36 1.19
C VAL A 256 12.51 -9.49 0.60
N GLU A 257 12.68 -9.66 -0.70
CA GLU A 257 12.12 -10.77 -1.46
C GLU A 257 13.27 -11.55 -2.10
N TYR A 258 13.24 -12.86 -1.95
CA TYR A 258 14.06 -13.78 -2.74
C TYR A 258 13.17 -14.47 -3.77
N GLU A 259 13.55 -14.35 -5.03
CA GLU A 259 12.84 -14.94 -6.17
C GLU A 259 13.69 -16.02 -6.83
N TRP A 260 13.10 -17.20 -7.02
CA TRP A 260 13.71 -18.36 -7.64
C TRP A 260 13.04 -18.70 -8.96
N LEU A 261 13.85 -18.79 -10.03
CA LEU A 261 13.43 -19.13 -11.40
C LEU A 261 12.33 -18.20 -11.94
N GLU A 262 12.19 -16.98 -11.42
CA GLU A 262 11.10 -16.04 -11.74
C GLU A 262 9.70 -16.63 -11.48
N ARG A 263 9.60 -17.65 -10.63
CA ARG A 263 8.36 -18.38 -10.34
C ARG A 263 7.98 -18.38 -8.88
N VAL A 264 8.91 -18.67 -8.00
CA VAL A 264 8.65 -18.80 -6.56
C VAL A 264 9.30 -17.64 -5.84
N SER A 265 8.57 -16.96 -4.99
CA SER A 265 9.07 -15.85 -4.18
C SER A 265 8.80 -16.10 -2.70
N VAL A 266 9.81 -15.82 -1.87
CA VAL A 266 9.69 -15.79 -0.41
C VAL A 266 10.01 -14.38 0.05
N ARG A 267 9.18 -13.83 0.94
CA ARG A 267 9.26 -12.45 1.38
C ARG A 267 9.25 -12.35 2.89
N THR A 268 9.97 -11.39 3.39
CA THR A 268 9.91 -10.99 4.79
C THR A 268 10.15 -9.50 4.92
N GLY A 269 9.62 -8.89 5.95
CA GLY A 269 9.81 -7.48 6.20
C GLY A 269 9.43 -7.08 7.60
N TYR A 270 9.70 -5.83 7.92
CA TYR A 270 9.33 -5.21 9.18
C TYR A 270 8.69 -3.86 8.92
N HIS A 271 7.54 -3.65 9.50
CA HIS A 271 6.82 -2.37 9.53
C HIS A 271 7.04 -1.70 10.88
N TRP A 272 7.25 -0.38 10.90
CA TRP A 272 7.37 0.44 12.10
C TRP A 272 6.46 1.67 12.04
N GLY A 273 6.13 2.19 13.20
CA GLY A 273 5.24 3.33 13.38
C GLY A 273 3.91 2.94 14.01
N ASN A 274 3.12 3.93 14.42
CA ASN A 274 1.81 3.75 15.06
C ASN A 274 1.83 2.82 16.28
N ASP A 275 2.83 2.94 17.16
CA ASP A 275 3.03 2.20 18.41
C ASP A 275 3.13 0.66 18.30
N ASN A 276 2.89 0.09 17.13
CA ASN A 276 2.88 -1.34 16.88
C ASN A 276 3.72 -1.73 15.66
N GLY A 277 5.04 -1.81 15.84
CA GLY A 277 5.89 -2.46 14.85
C GLY A 277 5.55 -3.95 14.72
N TYR A 278 5.57 -4.49 13.50
CA TYR A 278 5.26 -5.89 13.22
C TYR A 278 6.12 -6.46 12.11
N LEU A 279 6.34 -7.77 12.19
CA LEU A 279 6.95 -8.56 11.13
C LEU A 279 5.92 -8.94 10.08
N THR A 280 6.37 -9.06 8.84
CA THR A 280 5.55 -9.57 7.73
C THR A 280 6.23 -10.76 7.08
N LEU A 281 5.42 -11.67 6.59
CA LEU A 281 5.84 -12.84 5.82
C LEU A 281 4.99 -12.92 4.55
N GLY A 282 5.60 -13.36 3.46
CA GLY A 282 4.89 -13.52 2.19
C GLY A 282 5.45 -14.64 1.34
N LEU A 283 4.58 -15.20 0.52
CA LEU A 283 4.89 -16.19 -0.49
C LEU A 283 4.28 -15.75 -1.82
N GLY A 284 4.94 -16.06 -2.92
CA GLY A 284 4.43 -15.79 -4.26
C GLY A 284 4.72 -16.93 -5.22
N TYR A 285 3.81 -17.14 -6.15
CA TYR A 285 3.99 -18.06 -7.26
C TYR A 285 3.54 -17.41 -8.56
N ARG A 286 4.42 -17.43 -9.57
CA ARG A 286 4.16 -16.85 -10.89
C ARG A 286 4.21 -17.91 -11.98
N LEU A 287 3.22 -17.89 -12.87
CA LEU A 287 3.15 -18.75 -14.02
C LEU A 287 2.52 -18.00 -15.21
N LYS A 288 3.28 -17.86 -16.32
CA LYS A 288 2.78 -17.32 -17.60
C LYS A 288 1.99 -16.01 -17.48
N GLY A 289 2.54 -15.01 -16.77
CA GLY A 289 1.89 -13.71 -16.61
C GLY A 289 0.82 -13.64 -15.52
N ILE A 290 0.49 -14.76 -14.87
CA ILE A 290 -0.39 -14.81 -13.70
C ILE A 290 0.46 -14.97 -12.45
N SER A 291 0.20 -14.18 -11.40
CA SER A 291 0.84 -14.32 -10.10
C SER A 291 -0.19 -14.52 -9.01
N LEU A 292 0.10 -15.43 -8.09
CA LEU A 292 -0.64 -15.67 -6.86
C LEU A 292 0.27 -15.34 -5.69
N ASP A 293 -0.18 -14.46 -4.81
CA ASP A 293 0.57 -13.99 -3.67
C ASP A 293 -0.22 -14.21 -2.38
N ALA A 294 0.47 -14.52 -1.30
CA ALA A 294 -0.09 -14.59 0.05
C ALA A 294 0.82 -13.83 1.02
N ALA A 295 0.24 -13.12 1.96
CA ALA A 295 0.97 -12.39 2.99
C ALA A 295 0.25 -12.40 4.33
N CYS A 296 1.03 -12.29 5.40
CA CYS A 296 0.54 -12.20 6.77
C CYS A 296 1.32 -11.13 7.52
N SER A 297 0.61 -10.25 8.25
CA SER A 297 1.19 -9.34 9.23
C SER A 297 1.15 -9.98 10.62
N CYS A 298 2.35 -10.12 11.26
CA CYS A 298 2.51 -10.73 12.59
C CYS A 298 2.50 -9.64 13.66
N THR A 299 1.35 -9.02 13.91
CA THR A 299 1.16 -8.01 14.95
C THR A 299 1.15 -8.65 16.35
N ARG A 300 1.46 -7.85 17.40
CA ARG A 300 1.35 -8.30 18.80
C ARG A 300 -0.11 -8.59 19.15
N ASP A 301 -1.00 -7.70 18.77
CA ASP A 301 -2.43 -7.91 18.90
C ASP A 301 -2.89 -8.91 17.84
N LYS A 302 -3.44 -10.02 18.32
CA LYS A 302 -3.88 -11.12 17.43
C LYS A 302 -5.05 -10.70 16.55
N ASP A 303 -5.89 -9.81 17.03
CA ASP A 303 -7.11 -9.36 16.33
C ASP A 303 -6.79 -8.38 15.20
N LEU A 304 -5.58 -7.80 15.20
CA LEU A 304 -5.08 -6.92 14.14
C LEU A 304 -4.21 -7.63 13.09
N ARG A 305 -4.04 -8.95 13.18
CA ARG A 305 -3.32 -9.72 12.16
C ARG A 305 -4.13 -9.72 10.87
N LEU A 306 -3.52 -9.31 9.78
CA LEU A 306 -4.17 -9.29 8.47
C LEU A 306 -3.57 -10.34 7.56
N PHE A 307 -4.39 -11.28 7.10
CA PHE A 307 -4.05 -12.24 6.06
C PHE A 307 -4.53 -11.71 4.72
N ARG A 308 -3.67 -11.74 3.73
CA ARG A 308 -3.97 -11.27 2.38
C ARG A 308 -3.66 -12.35 1.35
N VAL A 309 -4.52 -12.47 0.36
CA VAL A 309 -4.28 -13.27 -0.85
C VAL A 309 -4.51 -12.37 -2.04
N GLY A 310 -3.56 -12.36 -2.97
CA GLY A 310 -3.60 -11.57 -4.17
C GLY A 310 -3.50 -12.42 -5.42
N LEU A 311 -4.26 -12.07 -6.44
CA LEU A 311 -4.18 -12.63 -7.79
C LEU A 311 -3.94 -11.49 -8.76
N SER A 312 -2.94 -11.62 -9.63
CA SER A 312 -2.68 -10.64 -10.68
C SER A 312 -2.41 -11.31 -12.02
N ALA A 313 -2.80 -10.63 -13.09
CA ALA A 313 -2.54 -11.04 -14.45
C ALA A 313 -2.03 -9.83 -15.25
N ALA A 314 -0.96 -10.03 -16.03
CA ALA A 314 -0.41 -9.05 -16.95
C ALA A 314 -0.37 -9.65 -18.37
N LEU A 315 -1.05 -8.98 -19.33
CA LEU A 315 -1.31 -9.45 -20.71
C LEU A 315 -0.84 -8.43 -21.74
#